data_6cb694d026fa1e6763c86a2d0a3b5819
#
_entry.id   6cb694d026fa1e6763c86a2d0a3b5819
#
_cell.length_a   1.000
_cell.length_b   1.000
_cell.length_c   1.000
_cell.angle_alpha   90.00
_cell.angle_beta   90.00
_cell.angle_gamma   90.00
#
_symmetry.space_group_name_H-M   'P 1'
#
loop_
_entity.id
_entity.type
_entity.pdbx_description
1 polymer ?
#
loop_
_entity_poly.entity_id
_entity_poly.type
_entity_poly.pdbx_seq_one_letter_code
_entity_poly.pdbx_strand_id
1 'polypeptide(L)'
;MKSLFASLVAVAFFAAAANAGPLHDAARDGDTERVKQLLDQGTDITEPDAAGEPALLIAALKGRTEVVALLIDRGGDIEIRNKGGLTALHAAAYGGNLETVKLLVDKGAAVNDVANFYKMSPLHAAAEEGHAEIVAFLLTNKADIEAKERNGYTPLTQAGWRSHWPAAELLLKAGATCQKADLVGAWLYGECTKRQ
;
A
#
# COMPACT_ATOMS: atom_id res chain seq x y z
N MET A 1 -23.11 -13.54 5.20
CA MET A 1 -22.17 -12.87 6.10
C MET A 1 -20.91 -12.40 5.36
N LYS A 2 -21.09 -11.65 4.24
CA LYS A 2 -19.98 -11.16 3.37
C LYS A 2 -19.70 -9.65 3.51
N SER A 3 -20.31 -8.95 4.49
CA SER A 3 -20.31 -7.47 4.43
C SER A 3 -19.72 -6.74 5.66
N LEU A 4 -18.94 -7.39 6.51
CA LEU A 4 -18.44 -6.75 7.74
C LEU A 4 -16.90 -6.64 7.84
N PHE A 5 -16.15 -7.04 6.82
CA PHE A 5 -14.73 -6.73 6.73
C PHE A 5 -14.54 -5.58 5.75
N ALA A 6 -14.95 -4.37 6.17
CA ALA A 6 -14.45 -3.16 5.53
C ALA A 6 -12.93 -3.19 5.63
N SER A 7 -12.24 -3.02 4.49
CA SER A 7 -10.79 -2.93 4.45
C SER A 7 -10.30 -1.97 5.52
N LEU A 8 -9.54 -2.47 6.49
CA LEU A 8 -8.91 -1.63 7.51
C LEU A 8 -7.97 -0.60 6.86
N VAL A 9 -7.41 -0.95 5.70
CA VAL A 9 -6.56 -0.06 4.89
C VAL A 9 -7.40 1.00 4.18
N ALA A 10 -8.59 0.67 3.66
CA ALA A 10 -9.47 1.65 3.04
C ALA A 10 -9.84 2.77 4.03
N VAL A 11 -10.10 2.45 5.28
CA VAL A 11 -10.41 3.46 6.31
C VAL A 11 -9.21 4.38 6.57
N ALA A 12 -7.97 3.88 6.46
CA ALA A 12 -6.77 4.67 6.67
C ALA A 12 -6.49 5.67 5.53
N PHE A 13 -6.96 5.39 4.30
CA PHE A 13 -6.71 6.24 3.13
C PHE A 13 -7.92 7.07 2.67
N PHE A 14 -9.14 6.78 3.15
CA PHE A 14 -10.36 7.41 2.61
C PHE A 14 -10.85 8.65 3.38
N ALA A 15 -10.17 9.09 4.42
CA ALA A 15 -10.64 10.21 5.27
C ALA A 15 -10.31 11.60 4.72
N ALA A 16 -10.05 11.80 3.44
CA ALA A 16 -9.57 13.09 2.98
C ALA A 16 -10.20 13.59 1.69
N ALA A 17 -11.12 14.52 1.81
CA ALA A 17 -11.46 15.39 0.68
C ALA A 17 -11.79 16.85 1.07
N ALA A 18 -11.79 17.23 2.34
CA ALA A 18 -12.42 18.51 2.72
C ALA A 18 -11.49 19.68 3.01
N ASN A 19 -10.20 19.50 3.29
CA ASN A 19 -9.22 20.60 3.50
C ASN A 19 -7.78 20.11 3.28
N ALA A 20 -7.49 19.58 2.11
CA ALA A 20 -6.12 19.34 1.70
C ALA A 20 -5.46 20.70 1.37
N GLY A 21 -4.22 20.91 1.82
CA GLY A 21 -3.47 22.11 1.45
C GLY A 21 -3.11 22.13 -0.04
N PRO A 22 -2.72 23.27 -0.61
CA PRO A 22 -2.41 23.39 -2.03
C PRO A 22 -1.41 22.35 -2.57
N LEU A 23 -0.42 21.94 -1.75
CA LEU A 23 0.56 20.92 -2.11
C LEU A 23 -0.09 19.53 -2.23
N HIS A 24 -1.01 19.20 -1.32
CA HIS A 24 -1.70 17.91 -1.31
C HIS A 24 -2.67 17.77 -2.48
N ASP A 25 -3.36 18.88 -2.85
CA ASP A 25 -4.24 18.90 -4.01
C ASP A 25 -3.43 18.73 -5.31
N ALA A 26 -2.34 19.49 -5.47
CA ALA A 26 -1.45 19.37 -6.62
C ALA A 26 -0.84 17.93 -6.70
N ALA A 27 -0.47 17.35 -5.55
CA ALA A 27 0.05 15.99 -5.49
C ALA A 27 -1.00 14.95 -5.88
N ARG A 28 -2.24 15.11 -5.46
CA ARG A 28 -3.37 14.25 -5.83
C ARG A 28 -3.67 14.30 -7.33
N ASP A 29 -3.67 15.52 -7.89
CA ASP A 29 -3.99 15.74 -9.29
C ASP A 29 -2.85 15.34 -10.23
N GLY A 30 -1.63 15.25 -9.71
CA GLY A 30 -0.43 14.94 -10.50
C GLY A 30 0.12 16.19 -11.20
N ASP A 31 -0.21 17.39 -10.72
CA ASP A 31 0.28 18.65 -11.27
C ASP A 31 1.71 18.91 -10.78
N THR A 32 2.67 18.32 -11.50
CA THR A 32 4.11 18.38 -11.21
C THR A 32 4.62 19.83 -11.20
N GLU A 33 4.15 20.68 -12.12
CA GLU A 33 4.57 22.07 -12.18
C GLU A 33 4.06 22.87 -10.97
N ARG A 34 2.83 22.62 -10.56
CA ARG A 34 2.26 23.26 -9.37
C ARG A 34 2.96 22.81 -8.09
N VAL A 35 3.26 21.51 -7.96
CA VAL A 35 4.06 20.96 -6.86
C VAL A 35 5.41 21.68 -6.79
N LYS A 36 6.12 21.78 -7.92
CA LYS A 36 7.41 22.46 -8.01
C LYS A 36 7.31 23.92 -7.56
N GLN A 37 6.35 24.67 -8.08
CA GLN A 37 6.13 26.07 -7.71
C GLN A 37 5.90 26.25 -6.20
N LEU A 38 5.08 25.39 -5.59
CA LEU A 38 4.79 25.44 -4.17
C LEU A 38 6.02 25.16 -3.31
N LEU A 39 6.82 24.16 -3.70
CA LEU A 39 8.08 23.86 -3.00
C LEU A 39 9.11 24.99 -3.17
N ASP A 40 9.22 25.60 -4.35
CA ASP A 40 10.09 26.75 -4.60
C ASP A 40 9.67 28.00 -3.79
N GLN A 41 8.39 28.11 -3.41
CA GLN A 41 7.84 29.12 -2.51
C GLN A 41 8.03 28.81 -1.02
N GLY A 42 8.65 27.67 -0.70
CA GLY A 42 8.95 27.29 0.68
C GLY A 42 7.81 26.54 1.40
N THR A 43 6.86 25.96 0.65
CA THR A 43 5.85 25.09 1.26
C THR A 43 6.52 23.89 1.93
N ASP A 44 6.15 23.60 3.17
CA ASP A 44 6.71 22.47 3.92
C ASP A 44 6.26 21.14 3.27
N ILE A 45 7.24 20.37 2.79
CA ILE A 45 7.03 19.09 2.12
C ILE A 45 6.56 18.00 3.10
N THR A 46 6.80 18.18 4.40
CA THR A 46 6.53 17.20 5.45
C THR A 46 5.19 17.40 6.13
N GLU A 47 4.57 18.59 5.96
CA GLU A 47 3.32 18.87 6.62
C GLU A 47 2.18 18.00 6.10
N PRO A 48 1.47 17.26 6.98
CA PRO A 48 0.33 16.45 6.55
C PRO A 48 -0.91 17.33 6.33
N ASP A 49 -1.85 16.85 5.53
CA ASP A 49 -3.16 17.46 5.39
C ASP A 49 -4.02 17.31 6.68
N ALA A 50 -5.24 17.86 6.67
CA ALA A 50 -6.16 17.80 7.82
C ALA A 50 -6.51 16.35 8.23
N ALA A 51 -6.43 15.39 7.30
CA ALA A 51 -6.62 13.96 7.60
C ALA A 51 -5.36 13.32 8.20
N GLY A 52 -4.23 13.98 8.08
CA GLY A 52 -2.92 13.48 8.51
C GLY A 52 -2.20 12.69 7.43
N GLU A 53 -2.50 12.98 6.17
CA GLU A 53 -1.87 12.35 5.02
C GLU A 53 -0.79 13.26 4.42
N PRO A 54 0.48 12.83 4.40
CA PRO A 54 1.53 13.52 3.68
C PRO A 54 1.29 13.56 2.16
N ALA A 55 1.70 14.63 1.50
CA ALA A 55 1.55 14.79 0.04
C ALA A 55 2.17 13.61 -0.75
N LEU A 56 3.31 13.07 -0.26
CA LEU A 56 3.98 11.92 -0.85
C LEU A 56 3.08 10.67 -0.87
N LEU A 57 2.37 10.38 0.21
CA LEU A 57 1.47 9.23 0.28
C LEU A 57 0.26 9.41 -0.63
N ILE A 58 -0.29 10.63 -0.70
CA ILE A 58 -1.40 10.95 -1.60
C ILE A 58 -0.99 10.73 -3.06
N ALA A 59 0.17 11.26 -3.46
CA ALA A 59 0.72 11.07 -4.81
C ALA A 59 0.94 9.58 -5.11
N ALA A 60 1.50 8.82 -4.16
CA ALA A 60 1.78 7.39 -4.30
C ALA A 60 0.48 6.58 -4.44
N LEU A 61 -0.53 6.85 -3.61
CA LEU A 61 -1.86 6.23 -3.69
C LEU A 61 -2.53 6.46 -5.05
N LYS A 62 -2.35 7.66 -5.60
CA LYS A 62 -2.94 8.05 -6.89
C LYS A 62 -2.08 7.71 -8.10
N GLY A 63 -0.91 7.08 -7.91
CA GLY A 63 -0.01 6.72 -8.99
C GLY A 63 0.60 7.91 -9.72
N ARG A 64 0.81 9.01 -9.03
CA ARG A 64 1.43 10.21 -9.58
C ARG A 64 2.95 10.08 -9.52
N THR A 65 3.48 9.14 -10.28
CA THR A 65 4.89 8.70 -10.21
C THR A 65 5.87 9.85 -10.36
N GLU A 66 5.61 10.80 -11.26
CA GLU A 66 6.47 11.98 -11.47
C GLU A 66 6.46 12.91 -10.25
N VAL A 67 5.28 13.10 -9.63
CA VAL A 67 5.17 13.88 -8.39
C VAL A 67 5.88 13.18 -7.24
N VAL A 68 5.74 11.85 -7.11
CA VAL A 68 6.47 11.06 -6.11
C VAL A 68 7.98 11.23 -6.28
N ALA A 69 8.49 11.12 -7.52
CA ALA A 69 9.90 11.35 -7.81
C ALA A 69 10.33 12.77 -7.40
N LEU A 70 9.58 13.79 -7.82
CA LEU A 70 9.86 15.19 -7.50
C LEU A 70 9.90 15.45 -6.00
N LEU A 71 8.92 14.94 -5.24
CA LEU A 71 8.87 15.12 -3.79
C LEU A 71 10.10 14.51 -3.10
N ILE A 72 10.49 13.29 -3.50
CA ILE A 72 11.69 12.63 -2.95
C ILE A 72 12.96 13.40 -3.35
N ASP A 73 13.09 13.83 -4.61
CA ASP A 73 14.26 14.57 -5.10
C ASP A 73 14.42 15.96 -4.45
N ARG A 74 13.31 16.51 -3.92
CA ARG A 74 13.28 17.76 -3.14
C ARG A 74 13.49 17.54 -1.63
N GLY A 75 13.92 16.34 -1.21
CA GLY A 75 14.23 16.03 0.18
C GLY A 75 13.06 15.49 1.01
N GLY A 76 11.98 15.12 0.37
CA GLY A 76 10.88 14.40 1.05
C GLY A 76 11.38 13.07 1.59
N ASP A 77 11.04 12.78 2.84
CA ASP A 77 11.38 11.51 3.49
C ASP A 77 10.54 10.39 2.88
N ILE A 78 11.21 9.42 2.24
CA ILE A 78 10.57 8.25 1.60
C ILE A 78 9.83 7.37 2.62
N GLU A 79 10.25 7.38 3.88
CA GLU A 79 9.66 6.63 4.97
C GLU A 79 8.67 7.47 5.83
N ILE A 80 8.31 8.67 5.36
CA ILE A 80 7.28 9.49 6.02
C ILE A 80 5.98 8.70 6.17
N ARG A 81 5.31 8.86 7.31
CA ARG A 81 4.13 8.06 7.68
C ARG A 81 2.90 8.92 7.87
N ASN A 82 1.75 8.36 7.49
CA ASN A 82 0.47 8.92 7.89
C ASN A 82 0.14 8.59 9.36
N LYS A 83 -1.03 9.04 9.84
CA LYS A 83 -1.52 8.75 11.21
C LYS A 83 -1.65 7.26 11.53
N GLY A 84 -1.86 6.40 10.52
CA GLY A 84 -1.91 4.95 10.66
C GLY A 84 -0.51 4.28 10.68
N GLY A 85 0.55 5.06 10.45
CA GLY A 85 1.92 4.57 10.33
C GLY A 85 2.26 3.98 8.96
N LEU A 86 1.39 4.14 7.95
CA LEU A 86 1.62 3.64 6.59
C LEU A 86 2.58 4.57 5.84
N THR A 87 3.40 3.99 4.96
CA THR A 87 4.36 4.70 4.09
C THR A 87 3.84 4.86 2.65
N ALA A 88 4.57 5.62 1.83
CA ALA A 88 4.27 5.78 0.41
C ALA A 88 4.24 4.43 -0.35
N LEU A 89 5.10 3.45 0.03
CA LEU A 89 5.10 2.13 -0.60
C LEU A 89 3.81 1.34 -0.29
N HIS A 90 3.27 1.45 0.94
CA HIS A 90 1.95 0.88 1.26
C HIS A 90 0.85 1.53 0.42
N ALA A 91 0.88 2.86 0.29
CA ALA A 91 -0.11 3.61 -0.47
C ALA A 91 -0.09 3.24 -1.96
N ALA A 92 1.10 3.15 -2.58
CA ALA A 92 1.26 2.75 -3.98
C ALA A 92 0.82 1.31 -4.22
N ALA A 93 1.17 0.40 -3.30
CA ALA A 93 0.79 -1.01 -3.37
C ALA A 93 -0.73 -1.20 -3.24
N TYR A 94 -1.37 -0.45 -2.34
CA TYR A 94 -2.83 -0.41 -2.20
C TYR A 94 -3.52 0.18 -3.43
N GLY A 95 -2.97 1.28 -3.97
CA GLY A 95 -3.53 1.99 -5.14
C GLY A 95 -3.34 1.27 -6.48
N GLY A 96 -2.57 0.17 -6.53
CA GLY A 96 -2.35 -0.60 -7.75
C GLY A 96 -1.35 0.02 -8.73
N ASN A 97 -0.48 0.88 -8.26
CA ASN A 97 0.39 1.70 -9.11
C ASN A 97 1.79 1.09 -9.25
N LEU A 98 1.95 0.11 -10.14
CA LEU A 98 3.19 -0.66 -10.30
C LEU A 98 4.41 0.23 -10.55
N GLU A 99 4.31 1.24 -11.42
CA GLU A 99 5.45 2.11 -11.73
C GLU A 99 5.89 2.95 -10.50
N THR A 100 4.92 3.39 -9.70
CA THR A 100 5.22 4.08 -8.43
C THR A 100 5.85 3.12 -7.41
N VAL A 101 5.36 1.88 -7.33
CA VAL A 101 5.97 0.84 -6.47
C VAL A 101 7.42 0.58 -6.88
N LYS A 102 7.69 0.42 -8.18
CA LYS A 102 9.07 0.24 -8.71
C LYS A 102 9.96 1.43 -8.32
N LEU A 103 9.51 2.64 -8.59
CA LEU A 103 10.26 3.86 -8.23
C LEU A 103 10.60 3.90 -6.74
N LEU A 104 9.62 3.65 -5.87
CA LEU A 104 9.83 3.69 -4.42
C LEU A 104 10.83 2.63 -3.96
N VAL A 105 10.73 1.39 -4.47
CA VAL A 105 11.68 0.32 -4.15
C VAL A 105 13.08 0.65 -4.66
N ASP A 106 13.21 1.16 -5.89
CA ASP A 106 14.49 1.57 -6.47
C ASP A 106 15.14 2.72 -5.69
N LYS A 107 14.33 3.60 -5.08
CA LYS A 107 14.81 4.66 -4.20
C LYS A 107 15.03 4.22 -2.75
N GLY A 108 14.86 2.93 -2.43
CA GLY A 108 15.20 2.33 -1.16
C GLY A 108 14.08 2.24 -0.12
N ALA A 109 12.81 2.39 -0.52
CA ALA A 109 11.69 2.17 0.38
C ALA A 109 11.69 0.76 0.97
N ALA A 110 11.35 0.64 2.25
CA ALA A 110 11.38 -0.62 2.99
C ALA A 110 10.27 -1.58 2.54
N VAL A 111 10.63 -2.59 1.73
CA VAL A 111 9.69 -3.58 1.15
C VAL A 111 8.93 -4.36 2.22
N ASN A 112 9.54 -4.59 3.39
CA ASN A 112 9.00 -5.38 4.48
C ASN A 112 8.58 -4.53 5.69
N ASP A 113 8.28 -3.24 5.48
CA ASP A 113 7.83 -2.40 6.59
C ASP A 113 6.47 -2.89 7.15
N VAL A 114 6.45 -3.08 8.46
CA VAL A 114 5.25 -3.44 9.24
C VAL A 114 5.10 -2.56 10.48
N ALA A 115 5.85 -1.46 10.56
CA ALA A 115 5.86 -0.55 11.70
C ALA A 115 4.67 0.43 11.65
N ASN A 116 3.48 -0.10 11.37
CA ASN A 116 2.23 0.63 11.33
C ASN A 116 1.20 0.01 12.30
N PHE A 117 0.11 0.73 12.54
CA PHE A 117 -0.93 0.29 13.49
C PHE A 117 -1.48 -1.11 13.17
N TYR A 118 -1.55 -1.44 11.90
CA TYR A 118 -2.12 -2.71 11.41
C TYR A 118 -1.10 -3.83 11.31
N LYS A 119 0.20 -3.55 11.44
CA LYS A 119 1.32 -4.45 11.13
C LYS A 119 1.25 -5.01 9.70
N MET A 120 0.63 -4.28 8.80
CA MET A 120 0.52 -4.68 7.39
C MET A 120 1.82 -4.35 6.66
N SER A 121 2.27 -5.25 5.80
CA SER A 121 3.32 -4.97 4.83
C SER A 121 2.73 -4.43 3.51
N PRO A 122 3.54 -3.81 2.62
CA PRO A 122 3.11 -3.46 1.27
C PRO A 122 2.55 -4.65 0.48
N LEU A 123 3.08 -5.88 0.73
CA LEU A 123 2.58 -7.10 0.11
C LEU A 123 1.14 -7.44 0.55
N HIS A 124 0.79 -7.19 1.82
CA HIS A 124 -0.60 -7.32 2.28
C HIS A 124 -1.53 -6.36 1.52
N ALA A 125 -1.11 -5.10 1.37
CA ALA A 125 -1.91 -4.09 0.68
C ALA A 125 -2.18 -4.47 -0.79
N ALA A 126 -1.14 -4.91 -1.51
CA ALA A 126 -1.26 -5.38 -2.89
C ALA A 126 -2.13 -6.64 -3.01
N ALA A 127 -2.01 -7.57 -2.08
CA ALA A 127 -2.77 -8.82 -2.07
C ALA A 127 -4.25 -8.59 -1.74
N GLU A 128 -4.54 -7.70 -0.78
CA GLU A 128 -5.90 -7.32 -0.39
C GLU A 128 -6.69 -6.70 -1.54
N GLU A 129 -6.03 -5.87 -2.36
CA GLU A 129 -6.66 -5.19 -3.51
C GLU A 129 -6.49 -5.97 -4.84
N GLY A 130 -5.79 -7.11 -4.81
CA GLY A 130 -5.68 -8.03 -5.94
C GLY A 130 -4.70 -7.60 -7.03
N HIS A 131 -3.75 -6.74 -6.71
CA HIS A 131 -2.76 -6.22 -7.65
C HIS A 131 -1.66 -7.24 -7.93
N ALA A 132 -1.98 -8.22 -8.77
CA ALA A 132 -1.15 -9.39 -9.04
C ALA A 132 0.27 -9.04 -9.54
N GLU A 133 0.42 -8.03 -10.38
CA GLU A 133 1.73 -7.59 -10.89
C GLU A 133 2.59 -6.98 -9.78
N ILE A 134 1.97 -6.23 -8.85
CA ILE A 134 2.65 -5.67 -7.69
C ILE A 134 3.05 -6.79 -6.72
N VAL A 135 2.16 -7.77 -6.48
CA VAL A 135 2.48 -8.97 -5.70
C VAL A 135 3.71 -9.66 -6.27
N ALA A 136 3.74 -9.93 -7.58
CA ALA A 136 4.89 -10.55 -8.24
C ALA A 136 6.16 -9.70 -8.08
N PHE A 137 6.09 -8.40 -8.30
CA PHE A 137 7.23 -7.48 -8.16
C PHE A 137 7.77 -7.45 -6.73
N LEU A 138 6.90 -7.31 -5.72
CA LEU A 138 7.33 -7.28 -4.31
C LEU A 138 7.98 -8.61 -3.90
N LEU A 139 7.46 -9.76 -4.35
CA LEU A 139 8.07 -11.06 -4.09
C LEU A 139 9.48 -11.17 -4.71
N THR A 140 9.70 -10.67 -5.94
CA THR A 140 11.04 -10.64 -6.55
C THR A 140 12.01 -9.73 -5.78
N ASN A 141 11.48 -8.73 -5.06
CA ASN A 141 12.23 -7.84 -4.18
C ASN A 141 12.24 -8.30 -2.71
N LYS A 142 12.09 -9.61 -2.47
CA LYS A 142 12.21 -10.26 -1.16
C LYS A 142 11.18 -9.82 -0.12
N ALA A 143 9.95 -9.52 -0.56
CA ALA A 143 8.84 -9.35 0.36
C ALA A 143 8.62 -10.63 1.15
N ASP A 144 8.38 -10.50 2.46
CA ASP A 144 8.06 -11.63 3.34
C ASP A 144 6.66 -12.16 3.02
N ILE A 145 6.62 -13.32 2.38
CA ILE A 145 5.40 -13.97 1.90
C ILE A 145 4.51 -14.47 3.04
N GLU A 146 5.08 -14.73 4.21
CA GLU A 146 4.40 -15.22 5.41
C GLU A 146 4.23 -14.14 6.49
N ALA A 147 4.52 -12.88 6.16
CA ALA A 147 4.29 -11.77 7.07
C ALA A 147 2.85 -11.81 7.62
N LYS A 148 2.70 -11.49 8.91
CA LYS A 148 1.39 -11.52 9.58
C LYS A 148 1.00 -10.11 10.01
N GLU A 149 -0.16 -9.66 9.55
CA GLU A 149 -0.75 -8.43 10.03
C GLU A 149 -1.30 -8.60 11.48
N ARG A 150 -1.89 -7.55 12.05
CA ARG A 150 -2.27 -7.48 13.47
C ARG A 150 -3.17 -8.63 13.96
N ASN A 151 -4.05 -9.16 13.09
CA ASN A 151 -4.95 -10.26 13.42
C ASN A 151 -4.35 -11.63 13.07
N GLY A 152 -3.12 -11.66 12.57
CA GLY A 152 -2.38 -12.87 12.24
C GLY A 152 -2.61 -13.39 10.81
N TYR A 153 -3.25 -12.62 9.94
CA TYR A 153 -3.49 -13.03 8.56
C TYR A 153 -2.31 -12.72 7.65
N THR A 154 -2.07 -13.63 6.69
CA THR A 154 -1.01 -13.47 5.68
C THR A 154 -1.53 -12.78 4.42
N PRO A 155 -0.65 -12.29 3.51
CA PRO A 155 -1.07 -11.75 2.21
C PRO A 155 -1.95 -12.72 1.41
N LEU A 156 -1.64 -14.03 1.45
CA LEU A 156 -2.46 -15.06 0.81
C LEU A 156 -3.89 -15.09 1.37
N THR A 157 -4.04 -14.98 2.69
CA THR A 157 -5.35 -14.94 3.33
C THR A 157 -6.14 -13.70 2.94
N GLN A 158 -5.50 -12.54 2.85
CA GLN A 158 -6.14 -11.30 2.41
C GLN A 158 -6.64 -11.42 0.96
N ALA A 159 -5.80 -11.89 0.04
CA ALA A 159 -6.20 -12.12 -1.35
C ALA A 159 -7.37 -13.11 -1.46
N GLY A 160 -7.32 -14.21 -0.69
CA GLY A 160 -8.36 -15.23 -0.69
C GLY A 160 -9.72 -14.72 -0.19
N TRP A 161 -9.76 -13.96 0.88
CA TRP A 161 -11.01 -13.37 1.40
C TRP A 161 -11.67 -12.41 0.44
N ARG A 162 -10.86 -11.65 -0.29
CA ARG A 162 -11.33 -10.74 -1.33
C ARG A 162 -11.64 -11.45 -2.65
N SER A 163 -11.36 -12.76 -2.74
CA SER A 163 -11.50 -13.57 -3.96
C SER A 163 -10.60 -13.09 -5.11
N HIS A 164 -9.46 -12.49 -4.79
CA HIS A 164 -8.43 -12.08 -5.74
C HIS A 164 -7.53 -13.26 -6.12
N TRP A 165 -8.12 -14.24 -6.80
CA TRP A 165 -7.46 -15.51 -7.10
C TRP A 165 -6.18 -15.37 -7.94
N PRO A 166 -6.07 -14.44 -8.92
CA PRO A 166 -4.80 -14.25 -9.61
C PRO A 166 -3.63 -13.89 -8.68
N ALA A 167 -3.86 -13.01 -7.71
CA ALA A 167 -2.85 -12.67 -6.69
C ALA A 167 -2.58 -13.83 -5.75
N ALA A 168 -3.64 -14.52 -5.30
CA ALA A 168 -3.52 -15.70 -4.43
C ALA A 168 -2.73 -16.84 -5.08
N GLU A 169 -2.97 -17.12 -6.36
CA GLU A 169 -2.23 -18.15 -7.11
C GLU A 169 -0.75 -17.81 -7.28
N LEU A 170 -0.40 -16.53 -7.47
CA LEU A 170 0.99 -16.10 -7.49
C LEU A 170 1.67 -16.33 -6.15
N LEU A 171 1.00 -16.00 -5.04
CA LEU A 171 1.50 -16.26 -3.70
C LEU A 171 1.68 -17.78 -3.45
N LEU A 172 0.72 -18.61 -3.84
CA LEU A 172 0.82 -20.07 -3.72
C LEU A 172 1.99 -20.62 -4.55
N LYS A 173 2.14 -20.19 -5.80
CA LYS A 173 3.26 -20.60 -6.67
C LYS A 173 4.62 -20.16 -6.11
N ALA A 174 4.65 -19.05 -5.38
CA ALA A 174 5.85 -18.56 -4.69
C ALA A 174 6.10 -19.25 -3.34
N GLY A 175 5.24 -20.20 -2.91
CA GLY A 175 5.43 -21.00 -1.73
C GLY A 175 4.65 -20.54 -0.49
N ALA A 176 3.70 -19.61 -0.62
CA ALA A 176 2.84 -19.24 0.51
C ALA A 176 2.02 -20.44 1.01
N THR A 177 1.85 -20.51 2.33
CA THR A 177 1.12 -21.61 2.96
C THR A 177 -0.31 -21.21 3.31
N CYS A 178 -1.25 -22.13 3.11
CA CYS A 178 -2.64 -21.94 3.52
C CYS A 178 -2.75 -21.93 5.04
N GLN A 179 -3.27 -20.85 5.60
CA GLN A 179 -3.52 -20.77 7.04
C GLN A 179 -4.65 -21.73 7.44
N LYS A 180 -4.56 -22.28 8.66
CA LYS A 180 -5.48 -23.31 9.15
C LYS A 180 -6.94 -22.84 9.23
N ALA A 181 -7.87 -23.76 9.07
CA ALA A 181 -9.31 -23.52 9.05
C ALA A 181 -9.86 -22.85 10.33
N ASP A 182 -9.26 -23.11 11.49
CA ASP A 182 -9.63 -22.48 12.77
C ASP A 182 -9.39 -20.97 12.79
N LEU A 183 -8.38 -20.51 12.04
CA LEU A 183 -8.06 -19.08 11.91
C LEU A 183 -8.86 -18.41 10.80
N VAL A 184 -8.97 -19.03 9.62
CA VAL A 184 -9.48 -18.37 8.41
C VAL A 184 -10.87 -18.87 8.00
N GLY A 185 -11.38 -19.89 8.66
CA GLY A 185 -12.63 -20.58 8.33
C GLY A 185 -12.46 -21.69 7.30
N ALA A 186 -13.29 -22.73 7.43
CA ALA A 186 -13.20 -23.94 6.62
C ALA A 186 -13.34 -23.67 5.11
N TRP A 187 -14.16 -22.71 4.72
CA TRP A 187 -14.35 -22.37 3.31
C TRP A 187 -13.06 -21.84 2.67
N LEU A 188 -12.42 -20.83 3.27
CA LEU A 188 -11.20 -20.25 2.70
C LEU A 188 -10.04 -21.24 2.73
N TYR A 189 -9.91 -22.01 3.81
CA TYR A 189 -8.92 -23.10 3.89
C TYR A 189 -9.12 -24.10 2.75
N GLY A 190 -10.37 -24.55 2.52
CA GLY A 190 -10.70 -25.47 1.44
C GLY A 190 -10.43 -24.90 0.04
N GLU A 191 -10.72 -23.61 -0.19
CA GLU A 191 -10.41 -22.98 -1.47
C GLU A 191 -8.91 -22.79 -1.69
N CYS A 192 -8.18 -22.49 -0.63
CA CYS A 192 -6.73 -22.36 -0.68
C CYS A 192 -6.06 -23.71 -1.02
N THR A 193 -6.41 -24.77 -0.29
CA THR A 193 -5.79 -26.10 -0.46
C THR A 193 -6.12 -26.78 -1.79
N LYS A 194 -7.23 -26.42 -2.43
CA LYS A 194 -7.53 -26.90 -3.80
C LYS A 194 -6.61 -26.33 -4.87
N ARG A 195 -5.92 -25.23 -4.56
CA ARG A 195 -5.07 -24.47 -5.50
C ARG A 195 -3.58 -24.64 -5.25
N GLN A 196 -3.19 -25.35 -4.17
CA GLN A 196 -1.83 -25.80 -3.93
C GLN A 196 -1.47 -26.98 -4.83
#